data_81be8daef860fabd4ce571d3ced433b4
#
_entry.id   81be8daef860fabd4ce571d3ced433b4
#
_cell.length_a   1.000
_cell.length_b   1.000
_cell.length_c   1.000
_cell.angle_alpha   90.00
_cell.angle_beta   90.00
_cell.angle_gamma   90.00
#
_symmetry.space_group_name_H-M   'P 1'
#
loop_
_entity.id
_entity.type
_entity.pdbx_description
1 polymer ?
#
loop_
_entity_poly.entity_id
_entity_poly.type
_entity_poly.pdbx_seq_one_letter_code
_entity_poly.pdbx_strand_id
1 'polypeptide(L)'
;MMFDYHAAVRGAFFDISEVAESADDIARQARYLEDGVLFLRDGRIQALLPWQEGERFLHPQKGYRDLRGKLLLPGFVDAHVHYPQTEMIGAFGEQLLEWLTTYTFPVESQFADADYAAEIAQFFVNQLLSHGTTTALVFCTLHPESVDALFNEALRLNMRLIAGKVMMDRHAPEYLSESAEQSYRQTRELIQRWHQRGRLGYAITPRFAPTSTPELLAAVQQLREEFPDTWLHTHLSENLNEVAWVKSLWPEHEHYLDVYHHYRL
;
A
#
# COMPACT_ATOMS: atom_id res chain seq x y z
N MET A 1 10.76 -21.26 -31.83
CA MET A 1 9.90 -21.72 -30.72
C MET A 1 8.78 -20.71 -30.57
N MET A 2 7.49 -21.10 -30.65
CA MET A 2 6.39 -20.16 -30.42
C MET A 2 6.26 -19.88 -28.91
N PHE A 3 6.04 -18.63 -28.54
CA PHE A 3 5.66 -18.31 -27.17
C PHE A 3 4.27 -18.90 -26.86
N ASP A 4 4.16 -19.51 -25.71
CA ASP A 4 2.84 -19.90 -25.19
C ASP A 4 2.27 -18.69 -24.43
N TYR A 5 1.24 -18.04 -24.99
CA TYR A 5 0.63 -16.84 -24.46
C TYR A 5 -0.89 -16.88 -24.59
N HIS A 6 -1.59 -16.15 -23.74
CA HIS A 6 -3.04 -15.96 -23.79
C HIS A 6 -3.43 -14.65 -24.48
N ALA A 7 -2.63 -13.62 -24.33
CA ALA A 7 -2.87 -12.31 -24.91
C ALA A 7 -1.57 -11.69 -25.43
N ALA A 8 -1.69 -10.92 -26.50
CA ALA A 8 -0.62 -10.08 -27.02
C ALA A 8 -1.12 -8.65 -27.19
N VAL A 9 -0.23 -7.67 -26.96
CA VAL A 9 -0.56 -6.24 -27.06
C VAL A 9 0.54 -5.56 -27.85
N ARG A 10 0.18 -4.81 -28.91
CA ARG A 10 1.09 -3.96 -29.68
C ARG A 10 0.94 -2.51 -29.26
N GLY A 11 2.02 -1.77 -29.09
CA GLY A 11 2.04 -0.35 -28.76
C GLY A 11 3.43 0.17 -28.55
N ALA A 12 3.55 1.40 -28.04
CA ALA A 12 4.79 1.92 -27.51
C ALA A 12 4.91 1.50 -26.04
N PHE A 13 6.13 1.19 -25.59
CA PHE A 13 6.40 0.74 -24.24
C PHE A 13 7.52 1.55 -23.61
N PHE A 14 7.39 1.83 -22.32
CA PHE A 14 8.46 2.37 -21.50
C PHE A 14 8.50 1.62 -20.17
N ASP A 15 9.67 1.14 -19.80
CA ASP A 15 9.90 0.48 -18.53
C ASP A 15 11.34 0.74 -18.02
N ILE A 16 11.61 0.28 -16.79
CA ILE A 16 12.93 0.23 -16.19
C ILE A 16 13.25 -1.25 -15.98
N SER A 17 14.31 -1.74 -16.64
CA SER A 17 14.59 -3.17 -16.77
C SER A 17 15.07 -3.84 -15.47
N GLU A 18 15.68 -3.07 -14.56
CA GLU A 18 16.26 -3.55 -13.30
C GLU A 18 16.01 -2.55 -12.17
N VAL A 19 16.24 -2.98 -10.93
CA VAL A 19 16.18 -2.08 -9.78
C VAL A 19 17.31 -1.08 -9.86
N ALA A 20 16.98 0.22 -9.91
CA ALA A 20 17.95 1.29 -9.98
C ALA A 20 18.34 1.76 -8.57
N GLU A 21 19.65 1.90 -8.31
CA GLU A 21 20.19 2.37 -7.04
C GLU A 21 20.45 3.90 -7.05
N SER A 22 20.42 4.52 -8.22
CA SER A 22 20.67 5.95 -8.41
C SER A 22 19.88 6.52 -9.58
N ALA A 23 19.81 7.86 -9.66
CA ALA A 23 19.20 8.56 -10.81
C ALA A 23 19.91 8.25 -12.15
N ASP A 24 21.24 8.10 -12.11
CA ASP A 24 22.02 7.72 -13.28
C ASP A 24 21.74 6.26 -13.72
N ASP A 25 21.46 5.37 -12.78
CA ASP A 25 21.04 4.00 -13.06
C ASP A 25 19.66 3.98 -13.73
N ILE A 26 18.72 4.79 -13.25
CA ILE A 26 17.40 4.93 -13.89
C ILE A 26 17.58 5.31 -15.35
N ALA A 27 18.39 6.32 -15.65
CA ALA A 27 18.64 6.78 -17.01
C ALA A 27 19.26 5.69 -17.91
N ARG A 28 20.13 4.86 -17.35
CA ARG A 28 20.77 3.75 -18.11
C ARG A 28 19.85 2.55 -18.31
N GLN A 29 18.94 2.30 -17.39
CA GLN A 29 18.05 1.14 -17.39
C GLN A 29 16.68 1.45 -18.00
N ALA A 30 16.37 2.72 -18.20
CA ALA A 30 15.15 3.16 -18.89
C ALA A 30 15.15 2.66 -20.33
N ARG A 31 14.09 1.93 -20.68
CA ARG A 31 13.90 1.38 -22.01
C ARG A 31 12.65 1.96 -22.63
N TYR A 32 12.81 2.57 -23.81
CA TYR A 32 11.70 3.00 -24.64
C TYR A 32 11.66 2.17 -25.92
N LEU A 33 10.51 1.60 -26.23
CA LEU A 33 10.27 0.82 -27.43
C LEU A 33 9.06 1.42 -28.16
N GLU A 34 9.33 2.11 -29.28
CA GLU A 34 8.31 2.86 -30.02
C GLU A 34 7.20 1.98 -30.60
N ASP A 35 7.57 0.81 -31.14
CA ASP A 35 6.62 -0.18 -31.67
C ASP A 35 7.07 -1.57 -31.22
N GLY A 36 6.37 -2.08 -30.24
CA GLY A 36 6.65 -3.38 -29.63
C GLY A 36 5.43 -4.26 -29.53
N VAL A 37 5.67 -5.52 -29.20
CA VAL A 37 4.62 -6.48 -28.83
C VAL A 37 4.94 -7.14 -27.51
N LEU A 38 3.99 -7.05 -26.59
CA LEU A 38 4.01 -7.66 -25.27
C LEU A 38 3.21 -8.96 -25.31
N PHE A 39 3.83 -10.07 -24.89
CA PHE A 39 3.18 -11.38 -24.75
C PHE A 39 2.89 -11.66 -23.28
N LEU A 40 1.64 -12.03 -22.98
CA LEU A 40 1.14 -12.27 -21.63
C LEU A 40 0.62 -13.70 -21.47
N ARG A 41 0.97 -14.33 -20.36
CA ARG A 41 0.43 -15.62 -19.95
C ARG A 41 0.23 -15.66 -18.43
N ASP A 42 -0.95 -16.06 -18.00
CA ASP A 42 -1.30 -16.26 -16.58
C ASP A 42 -0.95 -15.03 -15.70
N GLY A 43 -1.25 -13.82 -16.23
CA GLY A 43 -0.96 -12.56 -15.54
C GLY A 43 0.53 -12.18 -15.47
N ARG A 44 1.40 -12.85 -16.25
CA ARG A 44 2.84 -12.59 -16.31
C ARG A 44 3.27 -12.20 -17.71
N ILE A 45 4.27 -11.33 -17.77
CA ILE A 45 4.97 -10.96 -19.01
C ILE A 45 5.85 -12.15 -19.40
N GLN A 46 5.63 -12.69 -20.62
CA GLN A 46 6.47 -13.72 -21.21
C GLN A 46 7.62 -13.12 -22.02
N ALA A 47 7.29 -12.08 -22.79
CA ALA A 47 8.28 -11.35 -23.57
C ALA A 47 7.75 -9.95 -23.92
N LEU A 48 8.67 -9.02 -24.10
CA LEU A 48 8.46 -7.73 -24.76
C LEU A 48 9.51 -7.60 -25.85
N LEU A 49 9.10 -7.55 -27.10
CA LEU A 49 9.96 -7.56 -28.27
C LEU A 49 9.64 -6.38 -29.20
N PRO A 50 10.62 -5.87 -29.96
CA PRO A 50 10.33 -5.01 -31.11
C PRO A 50 9.31 -5.72 -32.03
N TRP A 51 8.40 -4.94 -32.61
CA TRP A 51 7.34 -5.51 -33.47
C TRP A 51 7.90 -6.42 -34.58
N GLN A 52 8.92 -5.95 -35.30
CA GLN A 52 9.56 -6.67 -36.40
C GLN A 52 10.13 -8.04 -35.98
N GLU A 53 10.50 -8.20 -34.72
CA GLU A 53 10.99 -9.47 -34.17
C GLU A 53 9.86 -10.32 -33.58
N GLY A 54 8.86 -9.67 -32.98
CA GLY A 54 7.81 -10.32 -32.22
C GLY A 54 6.64 -10.80 -33.07
N GLU A 55 6.32 -10.12 -34.19
CA GLU A 55 5.15 -10.43 -35.01
C GLU A 55 5.13 -11.90 -35.51
N ARG A 56 6.28 -12.49 -35.80
CA ARG A 56 6.43 -13.88 -36.22
C ARG A 56 6.00 -14.92 -35.19
N PHE A 57 5.88 -14.51 -33.90
CA PHE A 57 5.45 -15.38 -32.80
C PHE A 57 3.95 -15.26 -32.53
N LEU A 58 3.25 -14.37 -33.23
CA LEU A 58 1.81 -14.23 -33.09
C LEU A 58 1.09 -15.44 -33.70
N HIS A 59 0.18 -16.03 -32.92
CA HIS A 59 -0.66 -17.11 -33.39
C HIS A 59 -1.80 -16.53 -34.25
N PRO A 60 -2.00 -16.99 -35.50
CA PRO A 60 -3.01 -16.40 -36.42
C PRO A 60 -4.43 -16.35 -35.85
N GLN A 61 -4.80 -17.33 -35.01
CA GLN A 61 -6.14 -17.43 -34.40
C GLN A 61 -6.31 -16.63 -33.09
N LYS A 62 -5.22 -16.26 -32.42
CA LYS A 62 -5.31 -15.52 -31.15
C LYS A 62 -5.34 -14.01 -31.36
N GLY A 63 -4.74 -13.53 -32.44
CA GLY A 63 -4.60 -12.10 -32.70
C GLY A 63 -3.77 -11.34 -31.66
N TYR A 64 -3.92 -10.04 -31.67
CA TYR A 64 -3.35 -9.15 -30.65
C TYR A 64 -4.25 -7.92 -30.50
N ARG A 65 -4.15 -7.25 -29.35
CA ARG A 65 -4.79 -5.95 -29.12
C ARG A 65 -3.88 -4.85 -29.65
N ASP A 66 -4.37 -4.08 -30.61
CA ASP A 66 -3.64 -2.93 -31.18
C ASP A 66 -3.88 -1.68 -30.31
N LEU A 67 -2.84 -1.22 -29.66
CA LEU A 67 -2.79 0.01 -28.87
C LEU A 67 -1.74 0.99 -29.40
N ARG A 68 -1.46 0.95 -30.69
CA ARG A 68 -0.58 1.95 -31.32
C ARG A 68 -1.11 3.37 -31.08
N GLY A 69 -0.20 4.32 -30.83
CA GLY A 69 -0.54 5.67 -30.38
C GLY A 69 -0.81 5.79 -28.86
N LYS A 70 -0.71 4.69 -28.14
CA LYS A 70 -0.69 4.66 -26.66
C LYS A 70 0.67 4.27 -26.16
N LEU A 71 1.09 4.88 -25.02
CA LEU A 71 2.26 4.47 -24.26
C LEU A 71 1.81 3.51 -23.15
N LEU A 72 2.39 2.32 -23.12
CA LEU A 72 2.18 1.32 -22.10
C LEU A 72 3.31 1.38 -21.08
N LEU A 73 2.93 1.44 -19.82
CA LEU A 73 3.82 1.54 -18.65
C LEU A 73 3.53 0.39 -17.69
N PRO A 74 4.50 -0.01 -16.84
CA PRO A 74 4.19 -0.74 -15.62
C PRO A 74 3.17 0.04 -14.79
N GLY A 75 2.30 -0.69 -14.06
CA GLY A 75 1.38 -0.05 -13.14
C GLY A 75 2.12 0.70 -12.03
N PHE A 76 1.59 1.85 -11.62
CA PHE A 76 2.18 2.65 -10.56
C PHE A 76 2.10 1.95 -9.21
N VAL A 77 3.07 2.26 -8.35
CA VAL A 77 3.14 1.82 -6.96
C VAL A 77 2.94 3.04 -6.06
N ASP A 78 1.88 3.02 -5.25
CA ASP A 78 1.67 4.00 -4.19
C ASP A 78 2.20 3.41 -2.88
N ALA A 79 3.29 3.96 -2.36
CA ALA A 79 3.96 3.44 -1.18
C ALA A 79 3.39 4.00 0.14
N HIS A 80 2.44 4.96 0.09
CA HIS A 80 1.85 5.56 1.29
C HIS A 80 0.53 6.26 0.97
N VAL A 81 -0.59 5.65 1.32
CA VAL A 81 -1.92 6.22 1.12
C VAL A 81 -2.87 5.77 2.23
N HIS A 82 -3.83 6.63 2.59
CA HIS A 82 -4.87 6.37 3.59
C HIS A 82 -6.23 6.21 2.92
N TYR A 83 -6.77 4.98 2.85
CA TYR A 83 -8.08 4.79 2.26
C TYR A 83 -9.23 5.39 3.08
N PRO A 84 -9.16 5.48 4.42
CA PRO A 84 -10.22 6.12 5.19
C PRO A 84 -10.35 7.62 4.95
N GLN A 85 -9.34 8.25 4.34
CA GLN A 85 -9.35 9.68 4.06
C GLN A 85 -9.92 10.02 2.68
N THR A 86 -10.51 9.05 1.98
CA THR A 86 -11.05 9.21 0.63
C THR A 86 -12.10 10.31 0.54
N GLU A 87 -13.00 10.44 1.52
CA GLU A 87 -14.07 11.46 1.50
C GLU A 87 -13.60 12.84 1.96
N MET A 88 -12.38 12.95 2.48
CA MET A 88 -11.81 14.22 2.92
C MET A 88 -10.63 14.70 2.05
N ILE A 89 -10.51 14.15 0.84
CA ILE A 89 -9.53 14.61 -0.14
C ILE A 89 -9.71 16.11 -0.38
N GLY A 90 -8.61 16.87 -0.20
CA GLY A 90 -8.63 18.32 -0.34
C GLY A 90 -9.07 19.09 0.90
N ALA A 91 -9.42 18.44 2.02
CA ALA A 91 -9.56 19.11 3.30
C ALA A 91 -8.21 19.68 3.74
N PHE A 92 -8.15 20.99 3.97
CA PHE A 92 -6.90 21.71 4.27
C PHE A 92 -7.20 22.87 5.25
N GLY A 93 -6.13 23.52 5.69
CA GLY A 93 -6.21 24.76 6.46
C GLY A 93 -5.61 24.65 7.85
N GLU A 94 -5.39 23.44 8.34
CA GLU A 94 -4.87 23.20 9.68
C GLU A 94 -3.47 22.55 9.65
N GLN A 95 -2.73 22.68 10.77
CA GLN A 95 -1.53 21.89 10.98
C GLN A 95 -1.89 20.43 11.29
N LEU A 96 -0.96 19.50 11.05
CA LEU A 96 -1.17 18.06 11.15
C LEU A 96 -2.00 17.63 12.37
N LEU A 97 -1.61 18.03 13.57
CA LEU A 97 -2.25 17.56 14.80
C LEU A 97 -3.69 18.07 14.96
N GLU A 98 -3.96 19.30 14.55
CA GLU A 98 -5.30 19.89 14.55
C GLU A 98 -6.15 19.28 13.41
N TRP A 99 -5.57 19.06 12.24
CA TRP A 99 -6.20 18.40 11.12
C TRP A 99 -6.64 16.97 11.45
N LEU A 100 -5.81 16.21 12.18
CA LEU A 100 -6.16 14.87 12.66
C LEU A 100 -7.42 14.88 13.53
N THR A 101 -7.52 15.83 14.47
CA THR A 101 -8.65 15.89 15.40
C THR A 101 -9.91 16.46 14.77
N THR A 102 -9.78 17.41 13.84
CA THR A 102 -10.90 18.13 13.23
C THR A 102 -11.56 17.31 12.11
N TYR A 103 -10.75 16.64 11.28
CA TYR A 103 -11.25 15.97 10.07
C TYR A 103 -11.03 14.46 10.12
N THR A 104 -9.81 14.00 10.42
CA THR A 104 -9.43 12.62 10.20
C THR A 104 -10.12 11.67 11.18
N PHE A 105 -10.02 11.90 12.47
CA PHE A 105 -10.56 11.00 13.47
C PHE A 105 -12.09 10.84 13.39
N PRO A 106 -12.89 11.90 13.16
CA PRO A 106 -14.32 11.76 12.95
C PRO A 106 -14.67 10.89 11.74
N VAL A 107 -13.93 11.02 10.62
CA VAL A 107 -14.18 10.21 9.44
C VAL A 107 -13.73 8.76 9.67
N GLU A 108 -12.54 8.55 10.23
CA GLU A 108 -12.04 7.20 10.52
C GLU A 108 -12.95 6.39 11.47
N SER A 109 -13.68 7.05 12.37
CA SER A 109 -14.60 6.37 13.28
C SER A 109 -15.78 5.69 12.59
N GLN A 110 -16.18 6.17 11.40
CA GLN A 110 -17.29 5.60 10.64
C GLN A 110 -16.98 4.20 10.09
N PHE A 111 -15.70 3.85 10.00
CA PHE A 111 -15.24 2.55 9.52
C PHE A 111 -15.45 1.37 10.50
N ALA A 112 -16.05 1.63 11.65
CA ALA A 112 -16.65 0.60 12.51
C ALA A 112 -17.89 -0.03 11.85
N ASP A 113 -18.56 0.69 10.94
CA ASP A 113 -19.64 0.17 10.11
C ASP A 113 -19.05 -0.56 8.89
N ALA A 114 -19.32 -1.87 8.81
CA ALA A 114 -18.77 -2.73 7.76
C ALA A 114 -19.31 -2.38 6.36
N ASP A 115 -20.56 -1.93 6.26
CA ASP A 115 -21.18 -1.57 4.98
C ASP A 115 -20.59 -0.26 4.45
N TYR A 116 -20.42 0.73 5.32
CA TYR A 116 -19.73 1.98 5.00
C TYR A 116 -18.28 1.70 4.58
N ALA A 117 -17.54 0.90 5.35
CA ALA A 117 -16.17 0.53 5.01
C ALA A 117 -16.08 -0.15 3.64
N ALA A 118 -17.04 -1.03 3.30
CA ALA A 118 -17.08 -1.73 2.02
C ALA A 118 -17.38 -0.77 0.84
N GLU A 119 -18.29 0.19 1.01
CA GLU A 119 -18.58 1.20 -0.01
C GLU A 119 -17.35 2.05 -0.33
N ILE A 120 -16.69 2.58 0.70
CA ILE A 120 -15.48 3.39 0.53
C ILE A 120 -14.33 2.55 -0.04
N ALA A 121 -14.15 1.29 0.39
CA ALA A 121 -13.14 0.40 -0.16
C ALA A 121 -13.33 0.16 -1.66
N GLN A 122 -14.57 -0.08 -2.09
CA GLN A 122 -14.90 -0.25 -3.50
C GLN A 122 -14.55 1.00 -4.31
N PHE A 123 -14.95 2.17 -3.85
CA PHE A 123 -14.62 3.44 -4.51
C PHE A 123 -13.10 3.62 -4.59
N PHE A 124 -12.40 3.51 -3.46
CA PHE A 124 -10.96 3.73 -3.34
C PHE A 124 -10.14 2.83 -4.27
N VAL A 125 -10.37 1.52 -4.23
CA VAL A 125 -9.62 0.57 -5.07
C VAL A 125 -9.89 0.81 -6.55
N ASN A 126 -11.14 1.13 -6.93
CA ASN A 126 -11.47 1.48 -8.31
C ASN A 126 -10.79 2.79 -8.76
N GLN A 127 -10.68 3.80 -7.88
CA GLN A 127 -9.93 5.02 -8.19
C GLN A 127 -8.45 4.74 -8.42
N LEU A 128 -7.80 3.98 -7.56
CA LEU A 128 -6.40 3.59 -7.74
C LEU A 128 -6.18 2.93 -9.10
N LEU A 129 -6.96 1.89 -9.42
CA LEU A 129 -6.82 1.14 -10.67
C LEU A 129 -7.13 1.99 -11.91
N SER A 130 -8.16 2.85 -11.85
CA SER A 130 -8.54 3.72 -12.99
C SER A 130 -7.48 4.79 -13.29
N HIS A 131 -6.66 5.14 -12.30
CA HIS A 131 -5.55 6.10 -12.46
C HIS A 131 -4.18 5.41 -12.62
N GLY A 132 -4.16 4.08 -12.80
CA GLY A 132 -2.97 3.32 -13.13
C GLY A 132 -2.17 2.81 -11.94
N THR A 133 -2.61 3.02 -10.71
CA THR A 133 -1.98 2.45 -9.50
C THR A 133 -2.41 1.00 -9.35
N THR A 134 -1.48 0.07 -9.48
CA THR A 134 -1.74 -1.38 -9.43
C THR A 134 -1.17 -2.06 -8.20
N THR A 135 -0.37 -1.34 -7.42
CA THR A 135 0.17 -1.75 -6.12
C THR A 135 0.05 -0.59 -5.15
N ALA A 136 -0.45 -0.84 -3.94
CA ALA A 136 -0.53 0.19 -2.90
C ALA A 136 -0.17 -0.37 -1.52
N LEU A 137 0.50 0.47 -0.70
CA LEU A 137 0.70 0.27 0.72
C LEU A 137 -0.22 1.24 1.47
N VAL A 138 -1.21 0.69 2.18
CA VAL A 138 -2.41 1.42 2.60
C VAL A 138 -2.59 1.41 4.11
N PHE A 139 -2.78 2.59 4.70
CA PHE A 139 -3.33 2.70 6.05
C PHE A 139 -4.85 2.46 6.03
N CYS A 140 -5.30 1.55 6.89
CA CYS A 140 -6.72 1.40 7.24
C CYS A 140 -7.07 2.23 8.48
N THR A 141 -8.10 1.86 9.22
CA THR A 141 -8.43 2.43 10.53
C THR A 141 -8.06 1.46 11.65
N LEU A 142 -8.40 1.84 12.88
CA LEU A 142 -8.31 0.97 14.07
C LEU A 142 -9.31 -0.22 13.99
N HIS A 143 -10.38 -0.10 13.20
CA HIS A 143 -11.45 -1.10 13.12
C HIS A 143 -11.06 -2.27 12.19
N PRO A 144 -11.15 -3.54 12.63
CA PRO A 144 -10.92 -4.72 11.77
C PRO A 144 -11.78 -4.73 10.51
N GLU A 145 -13.00 -4.20 10.58
CA GLU A 145 -13.97 -4.08 9.48
C GLU A 145 -13.37 -3.31 8.29
N SER A 146 -12.61 -2.26 8.56
CA SER A 146 -11.94 -1.48 7.52
C SER A 146 -10.92 -2.30 6.74
N VAL A 147 -10.19 -3.17 7.42
CA VAL A 147 -9.20 -4.06 6.82
C VAL A 147 -9.87 -5.16 6.00
N ASP A 148 -10.90 -5.79 6.58
CA ASP A 148 -11.67 -6.85 5.91
C ASP A 148 -12.33 -6.31 4.63
N ALA A 149 -12.93 -5.12 4.66
CA ALA A 149 -13.55 -4.48 3.52
C ALA A 149 -12.53 -4.20 2.40
N LEU A 150 -11.41 -3.59 2.74
CA LEU A 150 -10.36 -3.24 1.77
C LEU A 150 -9.75 -4.48 1.12
N PHE A 151 -9.40 -5.50 1.90
CA PHE A 151 -8.80 -6.72 1.38
C PHE A 151 -9.78 -7.56 0.55
N ASN A 152 -11.06 -7.60 0.93
CA ASN A 152 -12.08 -8.27 0.11
C ASN A 152 -12.16 -7.64 -1.29
N GLU A 153 -12.20 -6.31 -1.38
CA GLU A 153 -12.27 -5.61 -2.67
C GLU A 153 -10.98 -5.79 -3.50
N ALA A 154 -9.81 -5.65 -2.88
CA ALA A 154 -8.53 -5.88 -3.54
C ALA A 154 -8.40 -7.32 -4.06
N LEU A 155 -8.87 -8.31 -3.29
CA LEU A 155 -8.88 -9.72 -3.70
C LEU A 155 -9.83 -9.94 -4.89
N ARG A 156 -11.03 -9.35 -4.85
CA ARG A 156 -12.02 -9.42 -5.92
C ARG A 156 -11.46 -8.92 -7.26
N LEU A 157 -10.67 -7.84 -7.21
CA LEU A 157 -10.05 -7.23 -8.40
C LEU A 157 -8.64 -7.76 -8.69
N ASN A 158 -8.15 -8.70 -7.88
CA ASN A 158 -6.79 -9.25 -7.98
C ASN A 158 -5.69 -8.17 -7.94
N MET A 159 -5.91 -7.09 -7.20
CA MET A 159 -4.93 -6.03 -7.01
C MET A 159 -3.81 -6.47 -6.04
N ARG A 160 -2.57 -6.06 -6.28
CA ARG A 160 -1.51 -6.16 -5.28
C ARG A 160 -1.73 -5.07 -4.23
N LEU A 161 -2.08 -5.45 -3.01
CA LEU A 161 -2.34 -4.51 -1.93
C LEU A 161 -1.69 -4.99 -0.63
N ILE A 162 -1.01 -4.07 0.04
CA ILE A 162 -0.41 -4.29 1.36
C ILE A 162 -1.11 -3.31 2.29
N ALA A 163 -1.69 -3.81 3.38
CA ALA A 163 -2.41 -2.98 4.32
C ALA A 163 -2.41 -3.60 5.71
N GLY A 164 -2.81 -2.84 6.70
CA GLY A 164 -3.01 -3.35 8.05
C GLY A 164 -3.87 -2.43 8.89
N LYS A 165 -4.42 -3.01 9.95
CA LYS A 165 -5.15 -2.30 10.97
C LYS A 165 -4.23 -1.32 11.68
N VAL A 166 -4.65 -0.06 11.80
CA VAL A 166 -3.94 0.95 12.60
C VAL A 166 -4.00 0.57 14.08
N MET A 167 -2.89 0.73 14.77
CA MET A 167 -2.74 0.46 16.20
C MET A 167 -2.50 1.77 16.95
N MET A 168 -3.39 2.08 17.91
CA MET A 168 -3.33 3.27 18.78
C MET A 168 -3.88 2.94 20.16
N ASP A 169 -3.16 3.30 21.22
CA ASP A 169 -3.57 3.03 22.60
C ASP A 169 -3.42 4.26 23.54
N ARG A 170 -3.00 5.41 23.00
CA ARG A 170 -2.96 6.69 23.74
C ARG A 170 -3.10 7.87 22.79
N HIS A 171 -3.39 9.06 23.34
CA HIS A 171 -3.46 10.36 22.66
C HIS A 171 -4.35 10.35 21.39
N ALA A 172 -5.29 9.44 21.34
CA ALA A 172 -6.36 9.38 20.35
C ALA A 172 -7.71 9.50 21.05
N PRO A 173 -8.80 9.88 20.35
CA PRO A 173 -10.13 9.83 20.94
C PRO A 173 -10.46 8.42 21.45
N GLU A 174 -11.28 8.32 22.50
CA GLU A 174 -11.65 7.04 23.11
C GLU A 174 -12.24 6.05 22.07
N TYR A 175 -13.03 6.57 21.12
CA TYR A 175 -13.64 5.78 20.05
C TYR A 175 -12.66 5.31 18.96
N LEU A 176 -11.39 5.76 19.00
CA LEU A 176 -10.27 5.34 18.17
C LEU A 176 -9.04 4.91 18.99
N SER A 177 -9.28 4.41 20.19
CA SER A 177 -8.23 3.91 21.07
C SER A 177 -8.58 2.51 21.56
N GLU A 178 -7.58 1.65 21.71
CA GLU A 178 -7.75 0.28 22.20
C GLU A 178 -6.55 -0.10 23.10
N SER A 179 -6.67 -1.17 23.88
CA SER A 179 -5.50 -1.64 24.64
C SER A 179 -4.45 -2.28 23.74
N ALA A 180 -3.17 -2.25 24.16
CA ALA A 180 -2.09 -2.94 23.46
C ALA A 180 -2.38 -4.43 23.26
N GLU A 181 -3.00 -5.09 24.24
CA GLU A 181 -3.42 -6.50 24.15
C GLU A 181 -4.50 -6.72 23.08
N GLN A 182 -5.51 -5.85 23.02
CA GLN A 182 -6.55 -5.92 21.99
C GLN A 182 -5.96 -5.68 20.61
N SER A 183 -5.10 -4.69 20.48
CA SER A 183 -4.38 -4.35 19.25
C SER A 183 -3.57 -5.54 18.73
N TYR A 184 -2.79 -6.17 19.62
CA TYR A 184 -2.02 -7.38 19.30
C TYR A 184 -2.92 -8.51 18.79
N ARG A 185 -3.96 -8.86 19.56
CA ARG A 185 -4.87 -9.96 19.22
C ARG A 185 -5.55 -9.77 17.87
N GLN A 186 -6.17 -8.60 17.65
CA GLN A 186 -6.88 -8.31 16.40
C GLN A 186 -5.92 -8.26 15.21
N THR A 187 -4.76 -7.65 15.36
CA THR A 187 -3.74 -7.62 14.30
C THR A 187 -3.26 -9.03 13.94
N ARG A 188 -3.00 -9.87 14.94
CA ARG A 188 -2.63 -11.27 14.76
C ARG A 188 -3.69 -12.06 13.98
N GLU A 189 -4.95 -11.91 14.35
CA GLU A 189 -6.08 -12.55 13.66
C GLU A 189 -6.20 -12.10 12.20
N LEU A 190 -6.02 -10.81 11.93
CA LEU A 190 -6.06 -10.25 10.58
C LEU A 190 -4.87 -10.70 9.72
N ILE A 191 -3.65 -10.79 10.30
CA ILE A 191 -2.50 -11.37 9.60
C ILE A 191 -2.80 -12.80 9.16
N GLN A 192 -3.28 -13.64 10.08
CA GLN A 192 -3.62 -15.03 9.79
C GLN A 192 -4.72 -15.19 8.74
N ARG A 193 -5.64 -14.23 8.68
CA ARG A 193 -6.75 -14.22 7.71
C ARG A 193 -6.32 -13.79 6.31
N TRP A 194 -5.43 -12.80 6.21
CA TRP A 194 -5.22 -12.07 4.97
C TRP A 194 -3.82 -12.14 4.38
N HIS A 195 -2.78 -12.29 5.22
CA HIS A 195 -1.41 -12.26 4.73
C HIS A 195 -1.16 -13.39 3.72
N GLN A 196 -0.54 -13.05 2.57
CA GLN A 196 -0.25 -13.96 1.45
C GLN A 196 -1.50 -14.61 0.79
N ARG A 197 -2.70 -14.11 1.05
CA ARG A 197 -3.89 -14.56 0.34
C ARG A 197 -3.97 -13.89 -1.03
N GLY A 198 -3.78 -14.65 -2.11
CA GLY A 198 -3.69 -14.10 -3.46
C GLY A 198 -2.49 -13.16 -3.61
N ARG A 199 -2.76 -11.88 -3.93
CA ARG A 199 -1.73 -10.84 -4.07
C ARG A 199 -1.67 -9.90 -2.87
N LEU A 200 -2.34 -10.24 -1.77
CA LEU A 200 -2.39 -9.42 -0.56
C LEU A 200 -1.14 -9.60 0.30
N GLY A 201 -0.75 -8.54 0.98
CA GLY A 201 0.27 -8.53 2.02
C GLY A 201 -0.25 -7.80 3.25
N TYR A 202 0.16 -8.21 4.44
CA TYR A 202 -0.19 -7.50 5.66
C TYR A 202 0.96 -6.60 6.12
N ALA A 203 0.63 -5.39 6.59
CA ALA A 203 1.55 -4.48 7.26
C ALA A 203 1.10 -4.30 8.71
N ILE A 204 1.99 -4.59 9.66
CA ILE A 204 1.79 -4.24 11.06
C ILE A 204 1.91 -2.72 11.15
N THR A 205 0.87 -2.03 11.64
CA THR A 205 0.71 -0.59 11.41
C THR A 205 0.50 0.19 12.72
N PRO A 206 1.51 0.35 13.60
CA PRO A 206 1.45 1.39 14.62
C PRO A 206 1.36 2.75 13.91
N ARG A 207 0.35 3.57 14.27
CA ARG A 207 0.12 4.82 13.53
C ARG A 207 1.35 5.72 13.53
N PHE A 208 1.82 6.07 14.73
CA PHE A 208 3.06 6.81 14.97
C PHE A 208 3.38 6.81 16.48
N ALA A 209 4.58 7.20 16.87
CA ALA A 209 5.03 7.12 18.26
C ALA A 209 4.15 7.90 19.26
N PRO A 210 3.57 9.07 18.94
CA PRO A 210 2.69 9.77 19.88
C PRO A 210 1.45 8.96 20.30
N THR A 211 0.87 8.15 19.44
CA THR A 211 -0.31 7.33 19.74
C THR A 211 0.03 5.91 20.19
N SER A 212 1.30 5.64 20.49
CA SER A 212 1.77 4.31 20.89
C SER A 212 2.40 4.40 22.30
N THR A 213 1.94 3.56 23.23
CA THR A 213 2.63 3.36 24.51
C THR A 213 3.84 2.43 24.33
N PRO A 214 4.76 2.34 25.32
CA PRO A 214 5.78 1.30 25.36
C PRO A 214 5.21 -0.11 25.19
N GLU A 215 4.06 -0.38 25.81
CA GLU A 215 3.37 -1.66 25.76
C GLU A 215 2.88 -1.97 24.33
N LEU A 216 2.35 -0.99 23.61
CA LEU A 216 1.93 -1.16 22.24
C LEU A 216 3.12 -1.42 21.31
N LEU A 217 4.22 -0.68 21.46
CA LEU A 217 5.42 -0.91 20.64
C LEU A 217 6.05 -2.28 20.93
N ALA A 218 6.01 -2.76 22.18
CA ALA A 218 6.42 -4.11 22.53
C ALA A 218 5.50 -5.18 21.87
N ALA A 219 4.20 -4.93 21.81
CA ALA A 219 3.26 -5.80 21.09
C ALA A 219 3.53 -5.81 19.57
N VAL A 220 3.91 -4.68 18.98
CA VAL A 220 4.34 -4.59 17.58
C VAL A 220 5.61 -5.41 17.33
N GLN A 221 6.60 -5.30 18.22
CA GLN A 221 7.82 -6.11 18.16
C GLN A 221 7.47 -7.61 18.19
N GLN A 222 6.62 -8.03 19.12
CA GLN A 222 6.20 -9.44 19.23
C GLN A 222 5.51 -9.93 17.95
N LEU A 223 4.63 -9.13 17.34
CA LEU A 223 3.99 -9.46 16.07
C LEU A 223 5.03 -9.61 14.93
N ARG A 224 6.04 -8.75 14.89
CA ARG A 224 7.12 -8.85 13.91
C ARG A 224 7.96 -10.12 14.07
N GLU A 225 8.21 -10.54 15.31
CA GLU A 225 8.92 -11.77 15.61
C GLU A 225 8.09 -13.02 15.26
N GLU A 226 6.76 -12.97 15.48
CA GLU A 226 5.83 -14.05 15.13
C GLU A 226 5.58 -14.14 13.61
N PHE A 227 5.57 -13.00 12.89
CA PHE A 227 5.28 -12.91 11.46
C PHE A 227 6.37 -12.12 10.71
N PRO A 228 7.58 -12.68 10.57
CA PRO A 228 8.74 -11.95 10.06
C PRO A 228 8.67 -11.56 8.59
N ASP A 229 7.75 -12.15 7.83
CA ASP A 229 7.49 -11.88 6.42
C ASP A 229 6.43 -10.79 6.16
N THR A 230 5.87 -10.20 7.24
CA THR A 230 4.99 -9.04 7.15
C THR A 230 5.79 -7.73 7.00
N TRP A 231 5.12 -6.70 6.49
CA TRP A 231 5.67 -5.34 6.47
C TRP A 231 5.46 -4.64 7.81
N LEU A 232 6.27 -3.62 8.08
CA LEU A 232 6.01 -2.62 9.11
C LEU A 232 5.70 -1.30 8.43
N HIS A 233 4.66 -0.60 8.88
CA HIS A 233 4.18 0.64 8.29
C HIS A 233 3.82 1.64 9.38
N THR A 234 4.41 2.83 9.36
CA THR A 234 4.20 3.87 10.38
C THR A 234 4.49 5.25 9.80
N HIS A 235 4.25 6.30 10.59
CA HIS A 235 4.68 7.67 10.27
C HIS A 235 5.91 8.06 11.09
N LEU A 236 6.73 8.92 10.52
CA LEU A 236 7.97 9.38 11.12
C LEU A 236 8.28 10.81 10.68
N SER A 237 8.40 11.72 11.64
CA SER A 237 8.92 13.09 11.43
C SER A 237 8.19 13.90 10.36
N GLU A 238 6.86 13.77 10.29
CA GLU A 238 6.03 14.43 9.28
C GLU A 238 5.88 15.93 9.54
N ASN A 239 5.91 16.34 10.82
CA ASN A 239 5.71 17.73 11.25
C ASN A 239 6.65 18.10 12.39
N LEU A 240 7.16 19.35 12.43
CA LEU A 240 8.08 19.81 13.48
C LEU A 240 7.45 19.78 14.89
N ASN A 241 6.16 20.07 15.02
CA ASN A 241 5.45 20.00 16.29
C ASN A 241 5.31 18.54 16.75
N GLU A 242 5.09 17.62 15.83
CA GLU A 242 5.10 16.18 16.09
C GLU A 242 6.47 15.71 16.59
N VAL A 243 7.56 16.13 15.94
CA VAL A 243 8.93 15.79 16.38
C VAL A 243 9.20 16.29 17.80
N ALA A 244 8.82 17.55 18.09
CA ALA A 244 8.96 18.12 19.43
C ALA A 244 8.10 17.36 20.46
N TRP A 245 6.89 16.94 20.09
CA TRP A 245 6.02 16.16 20.95
C TRP A 245 6.61 14.77 21.24
N VAL A 246 7.11 14.07 20.22
CA VAL A 246 7.81 12.78 20.43
C VAL A 246 8.99 12.95 21.36
N LYS A 247 9.82 13.99 21.21
CA LYS A 247 10.94 14.26 22.11
C LYS A 247 10.49 14.47 23.57
N SER A 248 9.32 15.05 23.79
CA SER A 248 8.75 15.22 25.14
C SER A 248 8.22 13.92 25.75
N LEU A 249 7.70 13.02 24.92
CA LEU A 249 7.15 11.72 25.36
C LEU A 249 8.22 10.65 25.57
N TRP A 250 9.36 10.77 24.87
CA TRP A 250 10.46 9.82 24.81
C TRP A 250 11.79 10.56 25.01
N PRO A 251 12.00 11.21 26.17
CA PRO A 251 13.15 12.09 26.39
C PRO A 251 14.49 11.36 26.38
N GLU A 252 14.50 10.05 26.62
CA GLU A 252 15.68 9.17 26.61
C GLU A 252 16.22 8.88 25.21
N HIS A 253 15.42 9.09 24.15
CA HIS A 253 15.83 8.88 22.76
C HIS A 253 16.36 10.18 22.15
N GLU A 254 17.47 10.10 21.42
CA GLU A 254 18.08 11.26 20.78
C GLU A 254 17.25 11.74 19.59
N HIS A 255 16.82 10.80 18.75
CA HIS A 255 16.03 11.06 17.54
C HIS A 255 14.69 10.32 17.56
N TYR A 256 13.75 10.78 16.74
CA TYR A 256 12.43 10.14 16.64
C TYR A 256 12.55 8.66 16.20
N LEU A 257 13.41 8.36 15.23
CA LEU A 257 13.63 6.99 14.75
C LEU A 257 14.15 6.06 15.86
N ASP A 258 14.89 6.57 16.84
CA ASP A 258 15.43 5.77 17.93
C ASP A 258 14.33 5.13 18.77
N VAL A 259 13.14 5.76 18.86
CA VAL A 259 11.97 5.18 19.52
C VAL A 259 11.61 3.84 18.88
N TYR A 260 11.50 3.79 17.56
CA TYR A 260 11.19 2.55 16.84
C TYR A 260 12.37 1.56 16.89
N HIS A 261 13.58 2.03 16.68
CA HIS A 261 14.79 1.20 16.72
C HIS A 261 14.97 0.50 18.07
N HIS A 262 14.59 1.14 19.19
CA HIS A 262 14.61 0.52 20.53
C HIS A 262 13.79 -0.77 20.59
N TYR A 263 12.65 -0.82 19.88
CA TYR A 263 11.78 -1.99 19.77
C TYR A 263 12.11 -2.87 18.56
N ARG A 264 13.26 -2.65 17.90
CA ARG A 264 13.70 -3.39 16.69
C ARG A 264 12.69 -3.31 15.53
N LEU A 265 12.07 -2.16 15.40
CA LEU A 265 11.08 -1.82 14.37
C LEU A 265 11.72 -1.02 13.24
#